data_f1db72ccc76ee8b0b5bacd7b7499f30a
#
_entry.id   f1db72ccc76ee8b0b5bacd7b7499f30a
#
_cell.length_a   1.000
_cell.length_b   1.000
_cell.length_c   1.000
_cell.angle_alpha   90.00
_cell.angle_beta   90.00
_cell.angle_gamma   90.00
#
_symmetry.space_group_name_H-M   'P 1'
#
loop_
_entity.id
_entity.type
_entity.pdbx_description
1 polymer ?
#
loop_
_entity_poly.entity_id
_entity_poly.type
_entity_poly.pdbx_seq_one_letter_code
_entity_poly.pdbx_strand_id
1 'polypeptide(L)'
;MKVGFFLLKFPLSSETFVLNQITAFIDMGYDVEIIALQKGDTQNTHAAWTDYNLAAKTRWLQVEPQGRLAKLQYRALRTLSGMHRPATWKALNVSRYGAESRNLILSSICGQTPQPHRADVFIAHFGPAGVTAAKLRELGVIEGKIATVFHGIDISSRDVLSHYTPEYQQLFKRGDMMLPISDLWAGRLKTMGCPTEKITVSRMGVDMDRFTQRPVKVPGKPLQIISVARL
;
A
#
# COMPACT_ATOMS: atom_id res chain seq x y z
N MET A 1 -5.28 15.53 13.06
CA MET A 1 -5.42 14.91 11.74
C MET A 1 -5.13 13.42 11.88
N LYS A 2 -6.00 12.59 11.34
CA LYS A 2 -5.82 11.13 11.33
C LYS A 2 -5.27 10.68 9.97
N VAL A 3 -4.17 9.93 9.98
CA VAL A 3 -3.51 9.40 8.78
C VAL A 3 -3.65 7.89 8.74
N GLY A 4 -4.24 7.37 7.69
CA GLY A 4 -4.31 5.94 7.41
C GLY A 4 -3.17 5.52 6.48
N PHE A 5 -2.49 4.42 6.77
CA PHE A 5 -1.61 3.77 5.82
C PHE A 5 -2.32 2.56 5.22
N PHE A 6 -2.43 2.50 3.90
CA PHE A 6 -3.03 1.36 3.22
C PHE A 6 -1.95 0.53 2.51
N LEU A 7 -1.84 -0.74 2.88
CA LEU A 7 -0.79 -1.65 2.44
C LEU A 7 -1.38 -2.97 1.95
N LEU A 8 -0.78 -3.58 0.91
CA LEU A 8 -1.23 -4.91 0.47
C LEU A 8 -0.87 -6.01 1.47
N LYS A 9 0.30 -5.87 2.11
CA LYS A 9 0.76 -6.82 3.12
C LYS A 9 1.62 -6.07 4.15
N PHE A 10 1.40 -6.33 5.44
CA PHE A 10 2.16 -5.67 6.51
C PHE A 10 2.20 -6.54 7.78
N PRO A 11 3.32 -6.55 8.54
CA PRO A 11 4.60 -5.94 8.20
C PRO A 11 5.41 -6.74 7.17
N LEU A 12 6.34 -6.06 6.47
CA LEU A 12 7.32 -6.67 5.59
C LEU A 12 8.72 -6.18 5.96
N SER A 13 9.65 -7.09 6.22
CA SER A 13 11.03 -6.76 6.60
C SER A 13 11.80 -5.99 5.52
N SER A 14 11.42 -6.16 4.25
CA SER A 14 12.05 -5.47 3.11
C SER A 14 11.52 -4.06 2.84
N GLU A 15 10.46 -3.64 3.53
CA GLU A 15 9.82 -2.33 3.32
C GLU A 15 10.07 -1.38 4.50
N THR A 16 11.34 -1.24 4.89
CA THR A 16 11.76 -0.35 6.00
C THR A 16 11.38 1.10 5.80
N PHE A 17 11.32 1.56 4.56
CA PHE A 17 10.91 2.92 4.22
C PHE A 17 9.43 3.19 4.55
N VAL A 18 8.56 2.20 4.40
CA VAL A 18 7.14 2.30 4.84
C VAL A 18 7.09 2.44 6.35
N LEU A 19 7.85 1.58 7.04
CA LEU A 19 7.93 1.60 8.50
C LEU A 19 8.44 2.95 9.02
N ASN A 20 9.52 3.47 8.43
CA ASN A 20 10.11 4.76 8.80
C ASN A 20 9.12 5.92 8.56
N GLN A 21 8.34 5.87 7.50
CA GLN A 21 7.32 6.89 7.25
C GLN A 21 6.19 6.81 8.29
N ILE A 22 5.73 5.61 8.63
CA ILE A 22 4.70 5.41 9.66
C ILE A 22 5.18 5.98 11.00
N THR A 23 6.40 5.63 11.45
CA THR A 23 6.94 6.11 12.73
C THR A 23 7.16 7.61 12.72
N ALA A 24 7.64 8.19 11.61
CA ALA A 24 7.79 9.64 11.48
C ALA A 24 6.46 10.40 11.64
N PHE A 25 5.36 9.87 11.09
CA PHE A 25 4.04 10.49 11.31
C PHE A 25 3.59 10.38 12.76
N ILE A 26 3.90 9.26 13.44
CA ILE A 26 3.61 9.11 14.87
C ILE A 26 4.44 10.11 15.69
N ASP A 27 5.73 10.25 15.39
CA ASP A 27 6.65 11.18 16.08
C ASP A 27 6.24 12.66 15.90
N MET A 28 5.65 12.98 14.74
CA MET A 28 5.04 14.28 14.48
C MET A 28 3.69 14.51 15.18
N GLY A 29 3.20 13.54 15.95
CA GLY A 29 1.96 13.65 16.73
C GLY A 29 0.67 13.40 15.94
N TYR A 30 0.74 12.79 14.75
CA TYR A 30 -0.47 12.38 14.03
C TYR A 30 -1.09 11.12 14.64
N ASP A 31 -2.43 11.04 14.59
CA ASP A 31 -3.13 9.78 14.86
C ASP A 31 -2.97 8.86 13.65
N VAL A 32 -2.29 7.73 13.84
CA VAL A 32 -1.94 6.80 12.74
C VAL A 32 -2.68 5.49 12.89
N GLU A 33 -3.37 5.08 11.82
CA GLU A 33 -3.97 3.74 11.65
C GLU A 33 -3.34 3.04 10.43
N ILE A 34 -3.05 1.76 10.56
CA ILE A 34 -2.51 0.94 9.47
C ILE A 34 -3.57 -0.06 9.05
N ILE A 35 -3.94 -0.03 7.78
CA ILE A 35 -4.86 -0.99 7.17
C ILE A 35 -4.08 -1.82 6.16
N ALA A 36 -3.94 -3.09 6.42
CA ALA A 36 -3.28 -4.01 5.50
C ALA A 36 -4.28 -5.03 4.94
N LEU A 37 -4.21 -5.28 3.63
CA LEU A 37 -5.04 -6.29 3.01
C LEU A 37 -4.74 -7.68 3.58
N GLN A 38 -3.45 -8.01 3.72
CA GLN A 38 -2.99 -9.30 4.23
C GLN A 38 -2.01 -9.14 5.39
N LYS A 39 -2.00 -10.14 6.28
CA LYS A 39 -1.01 -10.22 7.36
C LYS A 39 0.36 -10.59 6.80
N GLY A 40 1.38 -9.84 7.19
CA GLY A 40 2.79 -10.09 6.88
C GLY A 40 3.47 -11.01 7.90
N ASP A 41 4.81 -10.98 7.89
CA ASP A 41 5.62 -11.70 8.87
C ASP A 41 5.75 -10.87 10.16
N THR A 42 5.04 -11.30 11.19
CA THR A 42 5.08 -10.64 12.51
C THR A 42 6.16 -11.20 13.44
N GLN A 43 6.91 -12.23 13.00
CA GLN A 43 7.99 -12.82 13.79
C GLN A 43 9.33 -12.16 13.49
N ASN A 44 9.58 -11.82 12.21
CA ASN A 44 10.81 -11.18 11.77
C ASN A 44 10.56 -9.69 11.49
N THR A 45 10.36 -8.90 12.54
CA THR A 45 10.05 -7.48 12.44
C THR A 45 11.21 -6.62 12.92
N HIS A 46 11.23 -5.36 12.51
CA HIS A 46 12.16 -4.35 13.04
C HIS A 46 11.76 -3.92 14.45
N ALA A 47 12.72 -3.43 15.24
CA ALA A 47 12.48 -2.93 16.60
C ALA A 47 11.32 -1.94 16.68
N ALA A 48 11.19 -1.04 15.71
CA ALA A 48 10.10 -0.07 15.61
C ALA A 48 8.69 -0.71 15.63
N TRP A 49 8.53 -1.98 15.23
CA TRP A 49 7.25 -2.69 15.34
C TRP A 49 6.78 -2.79 16.80
N THR A 50 7.71 -3.08 17.69
CA THR A 50 7.45 -3.19 19.13
C THR A 50 7.45 -1.81 19.81
N ASP A 51 8.45 -0.98 19.49
CA ASP A 51 8.67 0.33 20.14
C ASP A 51 7.48 1.27 19.96
N TYR A 52 6.84 1.25 18.76
CA TYR A 52 5.67 2.07 18.45
C TYR A 52 4.34 1.32 18.61
N ASN A 53 4.37 0.10 19.14
CA ASN A 53 3.18 -0.76 19.30
C ASN A 53 2.33 -0.84 18.01
N LEU A 54 2.99 -1.05 16.88
CA LEU A 54 2.32 -1.02 15.56
C LEU A 54 1.30 -2.14 15.39
N ALA A 55 1.43 -3.24 16.14
CA ALA A 55 0.44 -4.32 16.13
C ALA A 55 -0.96 -3.81 16.55
N ALA A 56 -1.03 -2.97 17.58
CA ALA A 56 -2.29 -2.39 18.07
C ALA A 56 -2.91 -1.39 17.08
N LYS A 57 -2.06 -0.75 16.27
CA LYS A 57 -2.46 0.23 15.24
C LYS A 57 -2.81 -0.41 13.90
N THR A 58 -2.58 -1.73 13.73
CA THR A 58 -2.76 -2.43 12.45
C THR A 58 -4.07 -3.22 12.42
N ARG A 59 -4.83 -3.04 11.33
CA ARG A 59 -6.02 -3.82 10.99
C ARG A 59 -5.75 -4.62 9.73
N TRP A 60 -5.79 -5.95 9.83
CA TRP A 60 -5.71 -6.85 8.68
C TRP A 60 -7.11 -7.15 8.17
N LEU A 61 -7.40 -6.74 6.94
CA LEU A 61 -8.73 -6.96 6.34
C LEU A 61 -8.96 -8.43 6.01
N GLN A 62 -7.87 -9.16 5.70
CA GLN A 62 -7.92 -10.60 5.42
C GLN A 62 -6.79 -11.34 6.15
N VAL A 63 -7.16 -12.30 6.98
CA VAL A 63 -6.26 -13.26 7.60
C VAL A 63 -6.62 -14.63 7.02
N GLU A 64 -6.10 -14.92 5.84
CA GLU A 64 -6.46 -16.09 5.06
C GLU A 64 -5.71 -17.34 5.50
N PRO A 65 -6.36 -18.52 5.47
CA PRO A 65 -5.68 -19.80 5.64
C PRO A 65 -4.73 -20.07 4.48
N GLN A 66 -3.86 -21.05 4.62
CA GLN A 66 -3.00 -21.51 3.55
C GLN A 66 -3.75 -22.42 2.56
N GLY A 67 -3.31 -22.44 1.29
CA GLY A 67 -3.93 -23.25 0.23
C GLY A 67 -5.03 -22.55 -0.56
N ARG A 68 -5.09 -22.83 -1.86
CA ARG A 68 -6.02 -22.16 -2.79
C ARG A 68 -7.48 -22.42 -2.46
N LEU A 69 -7.83 -23.67 -2.17
CA LEU A 69 -9.21 -24.06 -1.87
C LEU A 69 -9.68 -23.47 -0.54
N ALA A 70 -8.83 -23.56 0.50
CA ALA A 70 -9.15 -23.00 1.81
C ALA A 70 -9.34 -21.47 1.75
N LYS A 71 -8.54 -20.75 0.97
CA LYS A 71 -8.73 -19.31 0.73
C LYS A 71 -10.07 -19.01 0.05
N LEU A 72 -10.43 -19.79 -0.97
CA LEU A 72 -11.69 -19.60 -1.66
C LEU A 72 -12.89 -19.86 -0.73
N GLN A 73 -12.85 -20.94 0.05
CA GLN A 73 -13.88 -21.24 1.05
C GLN A 73 -13.99 -20.12 2.10
N TYR A 74 -12.87 -19.66 2.64
CA TYR A 74 -12.82 -18.56 3.59
C TYR A 74 -13.48 -17.29 3.02
N ARG A 75 -13.15 -16.91 1.79
CA ARG A 75 -13.72 -15.73 1.14
C ARG A 75 -15.21 -15.91 0.83
N ALA A 76 -15.61 -17.11 0.37
CA ALA A 76 -17.00 -17.42 0.09
C ALA A 76 -17.87 -17.33 1.35
N LEU A 77 -17.44 -17.92 2.47
CA LEU A 77 -18.16 -17.85 3.73
C LEU A 77 -18.32 -16.41 4.22
N ARG A 78 -17.26 -15.61 4.16
CA ARG A 78 -17.29 -14.19 4.55
C ARG A 78 -18.17 -13.36 3.63
N THR A 79 -18.18 -13.66 2.34
CA THR A 79 -19.08 -13.03 1.37
C THR A 79 -20.53 -13.37 1.70
N LEU A 80 -20.84 -14.66 1.89
CA LEU A 80 -22.20 -15.11 2.22
C LEU A 80 -22.72 -14.50 3.52
N SER A 81 -21.91 -14.49 4.58
CA SER A 81 -22.29 -13.87 5.86
C SER A 81 -22.56 -12.37 5.75
N GLY A 82 -21.97 -11.72 4.76
CA GLY A 82 -22.14 -10.29 4.50
C GLY A 82 -23.17 -9.93 3.44
N MET A 83 -23.92 -10.87 2.90
CA MET A 83 -24.87 -10.63 1.79
C MET A 83 -26.03 -9.68 2.15
N HIS A 84 -26.29 -9.45 3.43
CA HIS A 84 -27.23 -8.43 3.90
C HIS A 84 -26.75 -6.99 3.67
N ARG A 85 -25.48 -6.80 3.26
CA ARG A 85 -24.86 -5.49 3.04
C ARG A 85 -24.82 -5.14 1.55
N PRO A 86 -25.32 -3.96 1.13
CA PRO A 86 -25.29 -3.54 -0.28
C PRO A 86 -23.88 -3.50 -0.87
N ALA A 87 -22.86 -3.14 -0.06
CA ALA A 87 -21.47 -3.10 -0.49
C ALA A 87 -20.94 -4.48 -0.95
N THR A 88 -21.36 -5.56 -0.28
CA THR A 88 -20.99 -6.93 -0.64
C THR A 88 -21.47 -7.29 -2.06
N TRP A 89 -22.72 -6.93 -2.39
CA TRP A 89 -23.27 -7.13 -3.73
C TRP A 89 -22.55 -6.31 -4.79
N LYS A 90 -22.32 -5.02 -4.51
CA LYS A 90 -21.55 -4.16 -5.42
C LYS A 90 -20.15 -4.72 -5.70
N ALA A 91 -19.51 -5.28 -4.68
CA ALA A 91 -18.18 -5.85 -4.77
C ALA A 91 -18.10 -7.14 -5.62
N LEU A 92 -19.22 -7.78 -5.94
CA LEU A 92 -19.27 -8.93 -6.85
C LEU A 92 -19.24 -8.54 -8.34
N ASN A 93 -19.29 -7.27 -8.67
CA ASN A 93 -19.27 -6.79 -10.05
C ASN A 93 -17.86 -6.94 -10.66
N VAL A 94 -17.63 -8.05 -11.37
CA VAL A 94 -16.37 -8.39 -12.01
C VAL A 94 -15.99 -7.40 -13.12
N SER A 95 -16.95 -6.87 -13.86
CA SER A 95 -16.67 -5.90 -14.93
C SER A 95 -16.13 -4.58 -14.39
N ARG A 96 -16.50 -4.22 -13.15
CA ARG A 96 -16.06 -2.97 -12.48
C ARG A 96 -14.78 -3.14 -11.67
N TYR A 97 -14.59 -4.28 -11.02
CA TYR A 97 -13.52 -4.49 -10.03
C TYR A 97 -12.51 -5.58 -10.43
N GLY A 98 -12.72 -6.25 -11.56
CA GLY A 98 -11.75 -7.17 -12.13
C GLY A 98 -11.49 -8.44 -11.32
N ALA A 99 -10.22 -8.82 -11.24
CA ALA A 99 -9.77 -10.07 -10.62
C ALA A 99 -10.08 -10.13 -9.11
N GLU A 100 -10.02 -9.01 -8.40
CA GLU A 100 -10.30 -8.97 -6.95
C GLU A 100 -11.76 -9.30 -6.64
N SER A 101 -12.69 -8.91 -7.52
CA SER A 101 -14.09 -9.31 -7.44
C SER A 101 -14.27 -10.80 -7.77
N ARG A 102 -13.69 -11.27 -8.90
CA ARG A 102 -13.74 -12.68 -9.31
C ARG A 102 -13.23 -13.63 -8.23
N ASN A 103 -12.18 -13.23 -7.53
CA ASN A 103 -11.57 -13.99 -6.45
C ASN A 103 -12.24 -13.78 -5.08
N LEU A 104 -13.39 -13.10 -5.02
CA LEU A 104 -14.15 -12.78 -3.81
C LEU A 104 -13.36 -12.00 -2.74
N ILE A 105 -12.27 -11.33 -3.11
CA ILE A 105 -11.45 -10.55 -2.17
C ILE A 105 -12.27 -9.36 -1.66
N LEU A 106 -12.79 -8.54 -2.56
CA LEU A 106 -13.51 -7.32 -2.19
C LEU A 106 -14.83 -7.64 -1.48
N SER A 107 -15.62 -8.61 -1.97
CA SER A 107 -16.89 -8.98 -1.36
C SER A 107 -16.72 -9.56 0.03
N SER A 108 -15.69 -10.38 0.27
CA SER A 108 -15.39 -10.90 1.61
C SER A 108 -14.96 -9.80 2.59
N ILE A 109 -14.26 -8.76 2.13
CA ILE A 109 -13.92 -7.61 2.95
C ILE A 109 -15.17 -6.81 3.29
N CYS A 110 -15.97 -6.44 2.29
CA CYS A 110 -17.23 -5.71 2.47
C CYS A 110 -18.18 -6.44 3.43
N GLY A 111 -18.24 -7.75 3.34
CA GLY A 111 -19.06 -8.58 4.20
C GLY A 111 -18.69 -8.53 5.68
N GLN A 112 -17.43 -8.21 5.99
CA GLN A 112 -16.93 -8.17 7.36
C GLN A 112 -16.65 -6.76 7.89
N THR A 113 -16.81 -5.73 7.06
CA THR A 113 -16.57 -4.35 7.46
C THR A 113 -17.90 -3.63 7.68
N PRO A 114 -18.43 -3.60 8.92
CA PRO A 114 -19.74 -3.00 9.21
C PRO A 114 -19.74 -1.47 9.11
N GLN A 115 -18.62 -0.85 9.39
CA GLN A 115 -18.43 0.58 9.31
C GLN A 115 -17.10 0.88 8.61
N PRO A 116 -17.00 1.99 7.87
CA PRO A 116 -15.77 2.36 7.19
C PRO A 116 -14.64 2.66 8.18
N HIS A 117 -13.43 2.30 7.80
CA HIS A 117 -12.23 2.86 8.43
C HIS A 117 -12.07 4.30 7.95
N ARG A 118 -12.03 5.24 8.88
CA ARG A 118 -12.00 6.68 8.58
C ARG A 118 -10.65 7.28 8.88
N ALA A 119 -10.12 8.04 7.92
CA ALA A 119 -8.96 8.89 8.10
C ALA A 119 -9.10 10.15 7.22
N ASP A 120 -8.40 11.22 7.54
CA ASP A 120 -8.37 12.41 6.69
C ASP A 120 -7.70 12.10 5.34
N VAL A 121 -6.64 11.27 5.38
CA VAL A 121 -5.92 10.78 4.22
C VAL A 121 -5.43 9.34 4.43
N PHE A 122 -5.55 8.52 3.39
CA PHE A 122 -4.90 7.21 3.30
C PHE A 122 -3.70 7.32 2.37
N ILE A 123 -2.52 6.99 2.89
CA ILE A 123 -1.28 6.87 2.13
C ILE A 123 -1.14 5.41 1.71
N ALA A 124 -1.30 5.15 0.41
CA ALA A 124 -1.16 3.81 -0.16
C ALA A 124 0.22 3.66 -0.80
N HIS A 125 1.05 2.76 -0.27
CA HIS A 125 2.36 2.48 -0.86
C HIS A 125 2.24 1.48 -2.00
N PHE A 126 2.81 1.84 -3.15
CA PHE A 126 2.73 1.20 -4.46
C PHE A 126 1.39 1.38 -5.18
N GLY A 127 1.47 1.51 -6.49
CA GLY A 127 0.31 1.67 -7.36
C GLY A 127 -0.78 0.60 -7.15
N PRO A 128 -0.45 -0.70 -7.05
CA PRO A 128 -1.43 -1.75 -6.75
C PRO A 128 -2.19 -1.54 -5.44
N ALA A 129 -1.53 -1.05 -4.39
CA ALA A 129 -2.22 -0.71 -3.14
C ALA A 129 -3.17 0.48 -3.32
N GLY A 130 -2.75 1.49 -4.09
CA GLY A 130 -3.62 2.62 -4.45
C GLY A 130 -4.87 2.19 -5.21
N VAL A 131 -4.73 1.26 -6.16
CA VAL A 131 -5.86 0.67 -6.90
C VAL A 131 -6.84 -0.01 -5.94
N THR A 132 -6.35 -0.86 -5.07
CA THR A 132 -7.20 -1.58 -4.10
C THR A 132 -7.84 -0.60 -3.12
N ALA A 133 -7.10 0.40 -2.60
CA ALA A 133 -7.64 1.43 -1.73
C ALA A 133 -8.77 2.22 -2.40
N ALA A 134 -8.59 2.62 -3.66
CA ALA A 134 -9.63 3.34 -4.42
C ALA A 134 -10.91 2.52 -4.59
N LYS A 135 -10.79 1.20 -4.85
CA LYS A 135 -11.92 0.27 -4.93
C LYS A 135 -12.62 0.13 -3.56
N LEU A 136 -11.86 -0.01 -2.49
CA LEU A 136 -12.40 -0.14 -1.14
C LEU A 136 -13.09 1.15 -0.66
N ARG A 137 -12.58 2.32 -1.06
CA ARG A 137 -13.26 3.60 -0.81
C ARG A 137 -14.60 3.67 -1.54
N GLU A 138 -14.64 3.29 -2.80
CA GLU A 138 -15.89 3.26 -3.59
C GLU A 138 -16.93 2.29 -3.00
N LEU A 139 -16.46 1.21 -2.40
CA LEU A 139 -17.29 0.20 -1.73
C LEU A 139 -17.66 0.60 -0.28
N GLY A 140 -17.15 1.73 0.23
CA GLY A 140 -17.45 2.22 1.58
C GLY A 140 -16.73 1.45 2.69
N VAL A 141 -15.62 0.77 2.40
CA VAL A 141 -14.77 0.10 3.39
C VAL A 141 -13.79 1.07 4.05
N ILE A 142 -13.30 2.04 3.28
CA ILE A 142 -12.48 3.15 3.78
C ILE A 142 -13.12 4.48 3.38
N GLU A 143 -12.92 5.51 4.20
CA GLU A 143 -13.46 6.86 3.99
C GLU A 143 -12.38 7.89 4.26
N GLY A 144 -12.00 8.67 3.23
CA GLY A 144 -10.95 9.69 3.27
C GLY A 144 -10.32 9.90 1.90
N LYS A 145 -9.39 10.86 1.80
CA LYS A 145 -8.61 11.08 0.59
C LYS A 145 -7.58 9.96 0.39
N ILE A 146 -7.20 9.68 -0.85
CA ILE A 146 -6.20 8.66 -1.17
C ILE A 146 -5.01 9.30 -1.86
N ALA A 147 -3.85 9.21 -1.24
CA ALA A 147 -2.55 9.54 -1.79
C ALA A 147 -1.79 8.23 -2.10
N THR A 148 -1.36 8.04 -3.35
CA THR A 148 -0.65 6.81 -3.75
C THR A 148 0.81 7.11 -4.02
N VAL A 149 1.71 6.44 -3.29
CA VAL A 149 3.16 6.55 -3.46
C VAL A 149 3.63 5.53 -4.50
N PHE A 150 4.32 6.01 -5.55
CA PHE A 150 4.89 5.19 -6.60
C PHE A 150 6.41 5.07 -6.43
N HIS A 151 6.90 3.82 -6.25
CA HIS A 151 8.29 3.51 -5.92
C HIS A 151 9.16 3.14 -7.13
N GLY A 152 8.61 3.18 -8.32
CA GLY A 152 9.31 2.90 -9.57
C GLY A 152 9.04 1.50 -10.11
N ILE A 153 9.23 0.43 -9.35
CA ILE A 153 8.96 -0.95 -9.79
C ILE A 153 7.51 -1.13 -10.24
N ASP A 154 6.60 -0.48 -9.57
CA ASP A 154 5.16 -0.49 -9.82
C ASP A 154 4.74 0.22 -11.12
N ILE A 155 5.62 1.05 -11.69
CA ILE A 155 5.39 1.75 -12.97
C ILE A 155 6.52 1.55 -14.00
N SER A 156 7.41 0.59 -13.75
CA SER A 156 8.50 0.22 -14.69
C SER A 156 8.53 -1.26 -15.04
N SER A 157 8.16 -2.15 -14.11
CA SER A 157 8.12 -3.59 -14.34
C SER A 157 7.07 -3.94 -15.39
N ARG A 158 7.48 -4.67 -16.44
CA ARG A 158 6.58 -5.13 -17.52
C ARG A 158 5.44 -5.99 -16.96
N ASP A 159 5.74 -6.86 -16.01
CA ASP A 159 4.75 -7.76 -15.41
C ASP A 159 3.69 -6.97 -14.63
N VAL A 160 4.10 -5.96 -13.88
CA VAL A 160 3.16 -5.09 -13.16
C VAL A 160 2.32 -4.29 -14.14
N LEU A 161 2.94 -3.67 -15.14
CA LEU A 161 2.25 -2.84 -16.12
C LEU A 161 1.26 -3.62 -16.96
N SER A 162 1.58 -4.86 -17.34
CA SER A 162 0.66 -5.71 -18.13
C SER A 162 -0.67 -5.95 -17.40
N HIS A 163 -0.65 -6.01 -16.09
CA HIS A 163 -1.84 -6.22 -15.26
C HIS A 163 -2.51 -4.93 -14.81
N TYR A 164 -1.72 -3.90 -14.45
CA TYR A 164 -2.22 -2.73 -13.75
C TYR A 164 -2.43 -1.49 -14.63
N THR A 165 -1.98 -1.45 -15.89
CA THR A 165 -2.16 -0.25 -16.74
C THR A 165 -3.62 0.19 -16.83
N PRO A 166 -4.62 -0.68 -17.11
CA PRO A 166 -6.02 -0.28 -17.13
C PRO A 166 -6.54 0.17 -15.76
N GLU A 167 -6.06 -0.47 -14.70
CA GLU A 167 -6.43 -0.15 -13.33
C GLU A 167 -5.85 1.20 -12.88
N TYR A 168 -4.63 1.55 -13.32
CA TYR A 168 -4.03 2.86 -13.06
C TYR A 168 -4.82 4.00 -13.71
N GLN A 169 -5.38 3.79 -14.91
CA GLN A 169 -6.29 4.76 -15.52
C GLN A 169 -7.51 5.06 -14.62
N GLN A 170 -8.02 4.04 -13.94
CA GLN A 170 -9.10 4.21 -12.98
C GLN A 170 -8.61 4.86 -11.67
N LEU A 171 -7.41 4.49 -11.20
CA LEU A 171 -6.79 5.10 -10.03
C LEU A 171 -6.55 6.61 -10.24
N PHE A 172 -6.06 7.02 -11.41
CA PHE A 172 -5.82 8.44 -11.73
C PHE A 172 -7.13 9.27 -11.72
N LYS A 173 -8.24 8.65 -12.08
CA LYS A 173 -9.57 9.30 -11.99
C LYS A 173 -10.06 9.36 -10.55
N ARG A 174 -9.97 8.25 -9.82
CA ARG A 174 -10.58 8.06 -8.49
C ARG A 174 -9.69 8.52 -7.34
N GLY A 175 -8.36 8.36 -7.43
CA GLY A 175 -7.42 8.80 -6.40
C GLY A 175 -7.28 10.32 -6.37
N ASP A 176 -6.86 10.84 -5.23
CA ASP A 176 -6.77 12.30 -5.02
C ASP A 176 -5.38 12.83 -5.33
N MET A 177 -4.31 12.07 -5.01
CA MET A 177 -2.92 12.47 -5.22
C MET A 177 -2.04 11.27 -5.58
N MET A 178 -1.12 11.49 -6.52
CA MET A 178 -0.10 10.53 -6.95
C MET A 178 1.27 11.08 -6.55
N LEU A 179 1.99 10.31 -5.73
CA LEU A 179 3.24 10.68 -5.10
C LEU A 179 4.41 9.85 -5.66
N PRO A 180 4.92 10.15 -6.87
CA PRO A 180 6.12 9.50 -7.38
C PRO A 180 7.35 9.93 -6.58
N ILE A 181 8.30 9.00 -6.37
CA ILE A 181 9.51 9.26 -5.58
C ILE A 181 10.59 10.08 -6.32
N SER A 182 10.37 10.40 -7.59
CA SER A 182 11.30 11.22 -8.39
C SER A 182 10.61 11.90 -9.58
N ASP A 183 11.28 12.89 -10.15
CA ASP A 183 10.82 13.57 -11.36
C ASP A 183 10.73 12.63 -12.57
N LEU A 184 11.63 11.65 -12.68
CA LEU A 184 11.56 10.61 -13.69
C LEU A 184 10.23 9.86 -13.64
N TRP A 185 9.83 9.44 -12.46
CA TRP A 185 8.57 8.72 -12.26
C TRP A 185 7.35 9.63 -12.38
N ALA A 186 7.48 10.92 -12.03
CA ALA A 186 6.44 11.91 -12.31
C ALA A 186 6.19 12.04 -13.84
N GLY A 187 7.26 12.12 -14.63
CA GLY A 187 7.19 12.11 -16.10
C GLY A 187 6.53 10.83 -16.62
N ARG A 188 6.85 9.67 -16.03
CA ARG A 188 6.23 8.39 -16.41
C ARG A 188 4.73 8.38 -16.14
N LEU A 189 4.28 8.83 -14.97
CA LEU A 189 2.85 8.94 -14.65
C LEU A 189 2.10 9.86 -15.60
N LYS A 190 2.71 11.00 -15.99
CA LYS A 190 2.14 11.91 -17.01
C LYS A 190 1.95 11.20 -18.34
N THR A 191 2.98 10.48 -18.83
CA THR A 191 2.89 9.68 -20.07
C THR A 191 1.82 8.58 -20.01
N MET A 192 1.55 8.08 -18.80
CA MET A 192 0.48 7.10 -18.55
C MET A 192 -0.90 7.75 -18.44
N GLY A 193 -1.02 9.07 -18.60
CA GLY A 193 -2.30 9.81 -18.61
C GLY A 193 -2.77 10.28 -17.23
N CYS A 194 -1.87 10.32 -16.23
CA CYS A 194 -2.21 10.92 -14.94
C CYS A 194 -2.30 12.45 -15.06
N PRO A 195 -3.38 13.09 -14.60
CA PRO A 195 -3.49 14.54 -14.57
C PRO A 195 -2.35 15.19 -13.77
N THR A 196 -1.72 16.22 -14.34
CA THR A 196 -0.53 16.84 -13.77
C THR A 196 -0.80 17.46 -12.39
N GLU A 197 -1.98 18.00 -12.19
CA GLU A 197 -2.44 18.61 -10.94
C GLU A 197 -2.58 17.60 -9.78
N LYS A 198 -2.64 16.30 -10.09
CA LYS A 198 -2.66 15.24 -9.08
C LYS A 198 -1.26 14.70 -8.77
N ILE A 199 -0.23 15.13 -9.47
CA ILE A 199 1.14 14.61 -9.30
C ILE A 199 1.95 15.57 -8.43
N THR A 200 2.48 15.05 -7.33
CA THR A 200 3.43 15.75 -6.47
C THR A 200 4.61 14.83 -6.18
N VAL A 201 5.84 15.25 -6.52
CA VAL A 201 7.04 14.46 -6.25
C VAL A 201 7.29 14.41 -4.75
N SER A 202 7.30 13.20 -4.20
CA SER A 202 7.60 12.93 -2.78
C SER A 202 8.82 12.03 -2.68
N ARG A 203 10.00 12.63 -2.52
CA ARG A 203 11.25 11.90 -2.40
C ARG A 203 11.32 11.17 -1.07
N MET A 204 11.89 9.97 -1.11
CA MET A 204 12.17 9.22 0.12
C MET A 204 13.36 9.86 0.82
N GLY A 205 13.19 10.11 2.12
CA GLY A 205 14.26 10.61 2.98
C GLY A 205 15.18 9.51 3.50
N VAL A 206 16.34 9.92 3.97
CA VAL A 206 17.31 9.08 4.72
C VAL A 206 17.52 9.72 6.08
N ASP A 207 17.53 8.91 7.12
CA ASP A 207 17.84 9.35 8.47
C ASP A 207 19.34 9.70 8.58
N MET A 208 19.64 10.99 8.64
CA MET A 208 21.01 11.50 8.67
C MET A 208 21.74 11.19 9.98
N ASP A 209 21.02 10.94 11.06
CA ASP A 209 21.63 10.59 12.36
C ASP A 209 22.12 9.14 12.34
N ARG A 210 21.44 8.27 11.60
CA ARG A 210 21.85 6.86 11.39
C ARG A 210 22.91 6.69 10.32
N PHE A 211 22.96 7.57 9.32
CA PHE A 211 23.90 7.51 8.19
C PHE A 211 24.89 8.67 8.25
N THR A 212 25.83 8.59 9.21
CA THR A 212 26.88 9.59 9.35
C THR A 212 27.90 9.52 8.22
N GLN A 213 28.30 10.67 7.72
CA GLN A 213 29.36 10.75 6.70
C GLN A 213 30.70 10.29 7.29
N ARG A 214 31.32 9.29 6.67
CA ARG A 214 32.70 8.91 7.00
C ARG A 214 33.67 9.76 6.21
N PRO A 215 34.84 10.12 6.79
CA PRO A 215 35.89 10.83 6.04
C PRO A 215 36.28 10.03 4.79
N VAL A 216 36.42 10.75 3.68
CA VAL A 216 36.89 10.16 2.42
C VAL A 216 38.28 9.59 2.62
N LYS A 217 38.49 8.31 2.35
CA LYS A 217 39.81 7.71 2.37
C LYS A 217 40.62 8.25 1.19
N VAL A 218 41.84 8.72 1.46
CA VAL A 218 42.77 9.20 0.44
C VAL A 218 43.08 8.09 -0.56
N PRO A 219 43.08 8.33 -1.88
CA PRO A 219 43.40 7.34 -2.89
C PRO A 219 44.86 6.84 -2.75
N GLY A 220 45.06 5.57 -2.76
CA GLY A 220 46.37 4.93 -2.68
C GLY A 220 46.32 3.41 -2.62
N LYS A 221 45.09 2.86 -2.55
CA LYS A 221 44.82 1.42 -2.57
C LYS A 221 43.80 1.09 -3.66
N PRO A 222 43.77 -0.14 -4.17
CA PRO A 222 42.72 -0.57 -5.11
C PRO A 222 41.33 -0.20 -4.60
N LEU A 223 40.50 0.35 -5.47
CA LEU A 223 39.11 0.66 -5.16
C LEU A 223 38.36 -0.64 -4.86
N GLN A 224 37.84 -0.74 -3.66
CA GLN A 224 36.97 -1.85 -3.28
C GLN A 224 35.50 -1.43 -3.44
N ILE A 225 34.80 -2.09 -4.33
CA ILE A 225 33.37 -1.85 -4.58
C ILE A 225 32.58 -3.00 -3.99
N ILE A 226 31.59 -2.68 -3.16
CA ILE A 226 30.63 -3.67 -2.66
C ILE A 226 29.24 -3.32 -3.19
N SER A 227 28.49 -4.32 -3.63
CA SER A 227 27.08 -4.20 -3.98
C SER A 227 26.27 -5.11 -3.08
N VAL A 228 25.25 -4.54 -2.42
CA VAL A 228 24.32 -5.29 -1.58
C VAL A 228 22.93 -5.13 -2.20
N ALA A 229 22.37 -6.22 -2.71
CA ALA A 229 21.08 -6.23 -3.40
C ALA A 229 20.27 -7.48 -3.05
N ARG A 230 18.97 -7.40 -3.27
CA ARG A 230 18.10 -8.58 -3.25
C ARG A 230 18.13 -9.20 -4.65
N LEU A 231 18.36 -10.51 -4.72
CA LEU A 231 18.27 -11.34 -5.94
C LEU A 231 16.83 -11.75 -6.21
#